data_dcf6736d06a67d6b12844f8acad82b95
#
_entry.id   dcf6736d06a67d6b12844f8acad82b95
#
_cell.length_a   1.000
_cell.length_b   1.000
_cell.length_c   1.000
_cell.angle_alpha   90.00
_cell.angle_beta   90.00
_cell.angle_gamma   90.00
#
_symmetry.space_group_name_H-M   'P 1'
#
loop_
_entity.id
_entity.type
_entity.pdbx_description
1 polymer ?
#
loop_
_entity_poly.entity_id
_entity_poly.type
_entity_poly.pdbx_seq_one_letter_code
_entity_poly.pdbx_strand_id
1 'polypeptide(L)'
;MDNLTLKLVVTPALIGAATLAGRRWGQSIGGWLVGLPLTTGPVAFFIALDHGESFAAAAVVGSLAGAVAEVAFSLAYGWSALRRSWPSALLAGTVAYAAVAALVQGLALGAVALFGLVIVALAFSLRLMPRGAPGATPVPAPRWDLPARMVLATTVVLVLTALAPRLGARWSGLLATYPLFAAILTAFSHRLQGAGAAIGVLRGLLFGLFSFAGFCLVLALGLVPLGIAGAFAAAIAVALLAQGISLWRLRTPLTPPRRHP
;
A
#
# COMPACT_ATOMS: atom_id res chain seq x y z
N MET A 1 19.79 -0.20 -17.04
CA MET A 1 18.64 -1.13 -17.26
C MET A 1 17.45 -0.28 -17.61
N ASP A 2 16.84 -0.52 -18.75
CA ASP A 2 15.71 0.32 -19.20
C ASP A 2 14.56 0.24 -18.18
N ASN A 3 13.99 1.40 -17.86
CA ASN A 3 12.85 1.50 -16.93
C ASN A 3 11.70 0.53 -17.27
N LEU A 4 11.60 0.11 -18.53
CA LEU A 4 10.62 -0.84 -19.02
C LEU A 4 10.90 -2.27 -18.50
N THR A 5 12.15 -2.73 -18.59
CA THR A 5 12.54 -4.07 -18.11
C THR A 5 12.30 -4.22 -16.61
N LEU A 6 12.62 -3.18 -15.81
CA LEU A 6 12.35 -3.17 -14.38
C LEU A 6 10.84 -3.32 -14.09
N LYS A 7 9.98 -2.58 -14.81
CA LYS A 7 8.52 -2.66 -14.65
C LYS A 7 7.96 -4.01 -15.04
N LEU A 8 8.45 -4.60 -16.12
CA LEU A 8 8.00 -5.91 -16.60
C LEU A 8 8.38 -7.08 -15.67
N VAL A 9 9.44 -6.94 -14.88
CA VAL A 9 9.90 -7.99 -13.96
C VAL A 9 9.40 -7.73 -12.53
N VAL A 10 9.60 -6.53 -12.00
CA VAL A 10 9.31 -6.22 -10.60
C VAL A 10 7.81 -6.21 -10.32
N THR A 11 7.00 -5.64 -11.24
CA THR A 11 5.55 -5.57 -11.04
C THR A 11 4.90 -6.95 -10.88
N PRO A 12 5.07 -7.90 -11.81
CA PRO A 12 4.49 -9.23 -11.64
C PRO A 12 5.11 -10.00 -10.48
N ALA A 13 6.40 -9.82 -10.19
CA ALA A 13 7.05 -10.48 -9.06
C ALA A 13 6.44 -10.03 -7.71
N LEU A 14 6.20 -8.73 -7.52
CA LEU A 14 5.63 -8.19 -6.30
C LEU A 14 4.18 -8.66 -6.07
N ILE A 15 3.33 -8.56 -7.09
CA ILE A 15 1.94 -9.03 -6.95
C ILE A 15 1.86 -10.54 -6.80
N GLY A 16 2.77 -11.27 -7.47
CA GLY A 16 2.91 -12.71 -7.34
C GLY A 16 3.30 -13.12 -5.93
N ALA A 17 4.35 -12.52 -5.38
CA ALA A 17 4.82 -12.77 -4.01
C ALA A 17 3.73 -12.46 -2.98
N ALA A 18 3.06 -11.31 -3.07
CA ALA A 18 1.97 -10.95 -2.18
C ALA A 18 0.78 -11.92 -2.27
N THR A 19 0.44 -12.36 -3.49
CA THR A 19 -0.63 -13.34 -3.71
C THR A 19 -0.27 -14.70 -3.10
N LEU A 20 0.93 -15.20 -3.34
CA LEU A 20 1.40 -16.49 -2.80
C LEU A 20 1.50 -16.44 -1.27
N ALA A 21 2.00 -15.35 -0.72
CA ALA A 21 2.05 -15.14 0.73
C ALA A 21 0.63 -15.11 1.33
N GLY A 22 -0.30 -14.42 0.68
CA GLY A 22 -1.71 -14.40 1.07
C GLY A 22 -2.38 -15.78 1.05
N ARG A 23 -2.05 -16.61 0.04
CA ARG A 23 -2.55 -18.00 -0.05
C ARG A 23 -1.96 -18.90 1.04
N ARG A 24 -0.66 -18.75 1.35
CA ARG A 24 0.05 -19.62 2.30
C ARG A 24 -0.16 -19.25 3.76
N TRP A 25 -0.18 -17.94 4.07
CA TRP A 25 -0.17 -17.42 5.45
C TRP A 25 -1.39 -16.54 5.79
N GLY A 26 -2.34 -16.45 4.89
CA GLY A 26 -3.56 -15.64 5.07
C GLY A 26 -3.52 -14.29 4.36
N GLN A 27 -4.69 -13.81 3.96
CA GLN A 27 -4.85 -12.62 3.12
C GLN A 27 -4.23 -11.35 3.75
N SER A 28 -4.24 -11.25 5.07
CA SER A 28 -3.61 -10.13 5.78
C SER A 28 -2.09 -10.08 5.57
N ILE A 29 -1.41 -11.22 5.43
CA ILE A 29 0.04 -11.25 5.14
C ILE A 29 0.31 -10.77 3.71
N GLY A 30 -0.54 -11.13 2.75
CA GLY A 30 -0.44 -10.60 1.39
C GLY A 30 -0.56 -9.08 1.35
N GLY A 31 -1.57 -8.53 2.02
CA GLY A 31 -1.75 -7.09 2.14
C GLY A 31 -0.60 -6.39 2.88
N TRP A 32 -0.11 -7.00 3.95
CA TRP A 32 1.03 -6.50 4.74
C TRP A 32 2.32 -6.39 3.91
N LEU A 33 2.58 -7.34 3.01
CA LEU A 33 3.70 -7.26 2.08
C LEU A 33 3.56 -6.11 1.06
N VAL A 34 2.34 -5.85 0.59
CA VAL A 34 2.09 -4.73 -0.33
C VAL A 34 2.32 -3.37 0.33
N GLY A 35 2.13 -3.27 1.64
CA GLY A 35 2.41 -2.06 2.41
C GLY A 35 3.91 -1.77 2.62
N LEU A 36 4.83 -2.64 2.18
CA LEU A 36 6.27 -2.35 2.20
C LEU A 36 6.65 -1.32 1.12
N PRO A 37 7.68 -0.49 1.35
CA PRO A 37 8.16 0.49 0.37
C PRO A 37 8.97 -0.15 -0.78
N LEU A 38 8.51 -1.30 -1.30
CA LEU A 38 9.24 -2.10 -2.30
C LEU A 38 9.31 -1.42 -3.68
N THR A 39 8.36 -0.57 -4.00
CA THR A 39 8.36 0.22 -5.24
C THR A 39 8.88 1.63 -5.01
N THR A 40 8.46 2.26 -3.92
CA THR A 40 8.84 3.64 -3.57
C THR A 40 10.33 3.75 -3.23
N GLY A 41 10.91 2.73 -2.58
CA GLY A 41 12.33 2.72 -2.24
C GLY A 41 13.24 2.85 -3.47
N PRO A 42 13.20 1.91 -4.43
CA PRO A 42 13.98 2.03 -5.67
C PRO A 42 13.71 3.31 -6.47
N VAL A 43 12.44 3.73 -6.56
CA VAL A 43 12.08 4.97 -7.27
C VAL A 43 12.72 6.18 -6.60
N ALA A 44 12.62 6.31 -5.27
CA ALA A 44 13.26 7.40 -4.53
C ALA A 44 14.79 7.38 -4.67
N PHE A 45 15.39 6.19 -4.71
CA PHE A 45 16.83 6.03 -4.90
C PHE A 45 17.29 6.57 -6.27
N PHE A 46 16.62 6.17 -7.35
CA PHE A 46 16.96 6.68 -8.68
C PHE A 46 16.66 8.17 -8.82
N ILE A 47 15.59 8.67 -8.23
CA ILE A 47 15.31 10.12 -8.19
C ILE A 47 16.46 10.87 -7.47
N ALA A 48 16.98 10.33 -6.37
CA ALA A 48 18.08 10.95 -5.65
C ALA A 48 19.37 10.98 -6.48
N LEU A 49 19.66 9.93 -7.26
CA LEU A 49 20.81 9.86 -8.17
C LEU A 49 20.66 10.83 -9.35
N ASP A 50 19.48 10.90 -9.95
CA ASP A 50 19.26 11.63 -11.20
C ASP A 50 18.98 13.13 -10.98
N HIS A 51 18.28 13.48 -9.88
CA HIS A 51 17.77 14.84 -9.62
C HIS A 51 18.28 15.43 -8.30
N GLY A 52 19.08 14.69 -7.54
CA GLY A 52 19.67 15.11 -6.28
C GLY A 52 18.77 14.86 -5.04
N GLU A 53 19.41 14.97 -3.89
CA GLU A 53 18.85 14.57 -2.59
C GLU A 53 17.65 15.44 -2.17
N SER A 54 17.73 16.74 -2.40
CA SER A 54 16.65 17.68 -2.04
C SER A 54 15.36 17.41 -2.83
N PHE A 55 15.49 17.12 -4.14
CA PHE A 55 14.34 16.79 -4.97
C PHE A 55 13.72 15.45 -4.57
N ALA A 56 14.55 14.44 -4.28
CA ALA A 56 14.08 13.13 -3.81
C ALA A 56 13.38 13.23 -2.45
N ALA A 57 13.93 14.03 -1.52
CA ALA A 57 13.30 14.29 -0.22
C ALA A 57 11.89 14.90 -0.39
N ALA A 58 11.74 15.89 -1.27
CA ALA A 58 10.44 16.50 -1.56
C ALA A 58 9.46 15.48 -2.21
N ALA A 59 9.94 14.63 -3.13
CA ALA A 59 9.12 13.58 -3.76
C ALA A 59 8.61 12.55 -2.73
N VAL A 60 9.44 12.18 -1.75
CA VAL A 60 9.07 11.25 -0.67
C VAL A 60 8.03 11.86 0.29
N VAL A 61 8.05 13.19 0.50
CA VAL A 61 6.97 13.88 1.25
C VAL A 61 5.63 13.70 0.52
N GLY A 62 5.61 13.77 -0.81
CA GLY A 62 4.42 13.44 -1.61
C GLY A 62 3.91 12.01 -1.39
N SER A 63 4.83 11.05 -1.20
CA SER A 63 4.47 9.67 -0.90
C SER A 63 3.79 9.50 0.47
N LEU A 64 4.18 10.29 1.48
CA LEU A 64 3.48 10.36 2.77
C LEU A 64 2.05 10.87 2.63
N ALA A 65 1.83 11.88 1.80
CA ALA A 65 0.49 12.37 1.49
C ALA A 65 -0.36 11.29 0.82
N GLY A 66 0.23 10.51 -0.10
CA GLY A 66 -0.40 9.34 -0.72
C GLY A 66 -0.80 8.27 0.30
N ALA A 67 0.01 8.03 1.32
CA ALA A 67 -0.30 7.04 2.36
C ALA A 67 -1.57 7.42 3.16
N VAL A 68 -1.83 8.70 3.41
CA VAL A 68 -3.11 9.14 4.04
C VAL A 68 -4.29 8.77 3.15
N ALA A 69 -4.17 8.99 1.85
CA ALA A 69 -5.22 8.65 0.90
C ALA A 69 -5.43 7.13 0.77
N GLU A 70 -4.37 6.31 0.90
CA GLU A 70 -4.47 4.85 0.95
C GLU A 70 -5.26 4.35 2.16
N VAL A 71 -5.14 5.03 3.31
CA VAL A 71 -5.97 4.75 4.49
C VAL A 71 -7.44 4.99 4.18
N ALA A 72 -7.77 6.11 3.53
CA ALA A 72 -9.15 6.42 3.14
C ALA A 72 -9.71 5.40 2.13
N PHE A 73 -8.89 5.01 1.12
CA PHE A 73 -9.22 3.91 0.21
C PHE A 73 -9.60 2.64 0.98
N SER A 74 -8.75 2.26 1.93
CA SER A 74 -8.90 1.02 2.70
C SER A 74 -10.18 1.01 3.52
N LEU A 75 -10.52 2.10 4.19
CA LEU A 75 -11.74 2.22 4.97
C LEU A 75 -12.99 2.20 4.08
N ALA A 76 -13.01 3.03 3.04
CA ALA A 76 -14.17 3.14 2.15
C ALA A 76 -14.45 1.82 1.42
N TYR A 77 -13.39 1.16 0.93
CA TYR A 77 -13.51 -0.17 0.33
C TYR A 77 -14.03 -1.18 1.36
N GLY A 78 -13.40 -1.25 2.54
CA GLY A 78 -13.73 -2.24 3.58
C GLY A 78 -15.20 -2.17 4.03
N TRP A 79 -15.72 -0.97 4.27
CA TRP A 79 -17.12 -0.77 4.62
C TRP A 79 -18.08 -1.06 3.46
N SER A 80 -17.72 -0.65 2.24
CA SER A 80 -18.53 -0.94 1.05
C SER A 80 -18.58 -2.44 0.75
N ALA A 81 -17.50 -3.16 0.97
CA ALA A 81 -17.40 -4.59 0.71
C ALA A 81 -18.39 -5.44 1.53
N LEU A 82 -18.84 -4.96 2.69
CA LEU A 82 -19.83 -5.66 3.52
C LEU A 82 -21.21 -5.78 2.86
N ARG A 83 -21.54 -4.86 1.96
CA ARG A 83 -22.90 -4.74 1.41
C ARG A 83 -22.94 -4.70 -0.11
N ARG A 84 -21.79 -4.55 -0.76
CA ARG A 84 -21.68 -4.29 -2.20
C ARG A 84 -20.72 -5.27 -2.87
N SER A 85 -20.89 -5.43 -4.18
CA SER A 85 -19.96 -6.19 -5.00
C SER A 85 -18.58 -5.53 -5.10
N TRP A 86 -17.57 -6.29 -5.50
CA TRP A 86 -16.20 -5.81 -5.60
C TRP A 86 -16.01 -4.56 -6.49
N PRO A 87 -16.72 -4.37 -7.64
CA PRO A 87 -16.53 -3.16 -8.46
C PRO A 87 -17.02 -1.90 -7.75
N SER A 88 -18.18 -1.96 -7.08
CA SER A 88 -18.70 -0.81 -6.34
C SER A 88 -17.89 -0.51 -5.08
N ALA A 89 -17.32 -1.51 -4.43
CA ALA A 89 -16.39 -1.30 -3.32
C ALA A 89 -15.08 -0.68 -3.81
N LEU A 90 -14.55 -1.13 -4.95
CA LEU A 90 -13.36 -0.55 -5.58
C LEU A 90 -13.60 0.92 -5.96
N LEU A 91 -14.75 1.22 -6.58
CA LEU A 91 -15.12 2.60 -6.92
C LEU A 91 -15.18 3.48 -5.67
N ALA A 92 -15.84 3.03 -4.60
CA ALA A 92 -15.93 3.77 -3.34
C ALA A 92 -14.53 4.05 -2.74
N GLY A 93 -13.65 3.05 -2.73
CA GLY A 93 -12.27 3.21 -2.30
C GLY A 93 -11.50 4.21 -3.15
N THR A 94 -11.61 4.10 -4.48
CA THR A 94 -10.93 5.00 -5.42
C THR A 94 -11.41 6.45 -5.29
N VAL A 95 -12.71 6.68 -5.13
CA VAL A 95 -13.27 8.02 -4.91
C VAL A 95 -12.77 8.60 -3.58
N ALA A 96 -12.78 7.81 -2.51
CA ALA A 96 -12.27 8.26 -1.21
C ALA A 96 -10.76 8.58 -1.28
N TYR A 97 -9.98 7.75 -1.97
CA TYR A 97 -8.58 8.01 -2.25
C TYR A 97 -8.38 9.36 -2.95
N ALA A 98 -9.08 9.57 -4.08
CA ALA A 98 -8.94 10.77 -4.89
C ALA A 98 -9.33 12.04 -4.11
N ALA A 99 -10.41 11.99 -3.33
CA ALA A 99 -10.86 13.10 -2.51
C ALA A 99 -9.85 13.47 -1.42
N VAL A 100 -9.33 12.46 -0.68
CA VAL A 100 -8.36 12.71 0.39
C VAL A 100 -7.00 13.10 -0.17
N ALA A 101 -6.54 12.50 -1.28
CA ALA A 101 -5.30 12.89 -1.94
C ALA A 101 -5.34 14.36 -2.39
N ALA A 102 -6.44 14.79 -3.02
CA ALA A 102 -6.63 16.19 -3.43
C ALA A 102 -6.65 17.15 -2.22
N LEU A 103 -7.32 16.76 -1.13
CA LEU A 103 -7.37 17.55 0.10
C LEU A 103 -5.98 17.71 0.74
N VAL A 104 -5.27 16.60 0.95
CA VAL A 104 -3.97 16.60 1.63
C VAL A 104 -2.91 17.34 0.82
N GLN A 105 -2.93 17.20 -0.51
CA GLN A 105 -2.03 17.99 -1.39
C GLN A 105 -2.28 19.49 -1.29
N GLY A 106 -3.52 19.91 -1.06
CA GLY A 106 -3.86 21.34 -0.86
C GLY A 106 -3.36 21.94 0.45
N LEU A 107 -3.05 21.10 1.46
CA LEU A 107 -2.62 21.57 2.78
C LEU A 107 -1.13 21.91 2.87
N ALA A 108 -0.32 21.58 1.87
CA ALA A 108 1.13 21.84 1.81
C ALA A 108 1.89 21.50 3.11
N LEU A 109 1.54 20.38 3.74
CA LEU A 109 2.12 19.95 5.03
C LEU A 109 3.55 19.43 4.86
N GLY A 110 4.42 19.70 5.84
CA GLY A 110 5.77 19.15 5.89
C GLY A 110 5.80 17.69 6.31
N ALA A 111 6.97 17.03 6.14
CA ALA A 111 7.17 15.59 6.37
C ALA A 111 6.71 15.12 7.75
N VAL A 112 7.05 15.84 8.84
CA VAL A 112 6.71 15.47 10.21
C VAL A 112 5.20 15.55 10.46
N ALA A 113 4.54 16.60 9.96
CA ALA A 113 3.09 16.74 10.09
C ALA A 113 2.33 15.66 9.31
N LEU A 114 2.77 15.35 8.08
CA LEU A 114 2.21 14.28 7.28
C LEU A 114 2.43 12.90 7.94
N PHE A 115 3.62 12.65 8.47
CA PHE A 115 3.88 11.42 9.20
C PHE A 115 2.94 11.27 10.40
N GLY A 116 2.81 12.32 11.23
CA GLY A 116 1.86 12.33 12.35
C GLY A 116 0.43 12.04 11.89
N LEU A 117 -0.01 12.68 10.79
CA LEU A 117 -1.33 12.45 10.20
C LEU A 117 -1.51 11.00 9.74
N VAL A 118 -0.50 10.42 9.07
CA VAL A 118 -0.53 9.01 8.64
C VAL A 118 -0.67 8.08 9.86
N ILE A 119 0.15 8.28 10.89
CA ILE A 119 0.12 7.42 12.09
C ILE A 119 -1.24 7.49 12.80
N VAL A 120 -1.79 8.70 12.97
CA VAL A 120 -3.12 8.88 13.56
C VAL A 120 -4.20 8.23 12.69
N ALA A 121 -4.16 8.47 11.37
CA ALA A 121 -5.10 7.88 10.43
C ALA A 121 -5.02 6.33 10.44
N LEU A 122 -3.83 5.74 10.47
CA LEU A 122 -3.63 4.30 10.57
C LEU A 122 -4.18 3.73 11.87
N ALA A 123 -3.84 4.35 13.01
CA ALA A 123 -4.31 3.90 14.32
C ALA A 123 -5.85 3.96 14.43
N PHE A 124 -6.45 5.02 13.91
CA PHE A 124 -7.89 5.20 13.89
C PHE A 124 -8.57 4.22 12.92
N SER A 125 -8.01 4.06 11.72
CA SER A 125 -8.55 3.15 10.70
C SER A 125 -8.54 1.69 11.13
N LEU A 126 -7.50 1.24 11.83
CA LEU A 126 -7.44 -0.13 12.36
C LEU A 126 -8.54 -0.42 13.39
N ARG A 127 -9.00 0.61 14.13
CA ARG A 127 -10.13 0.50 15.06
C ARG A 127 -11.47 0.51 14.34
N LEU A 128 -11.61 1.35 13.30
CA LEU A 128 -12.83 1.49 12.51
C LEU A 128 -12.99 0.43 11.43
N MET A 129 -11.91 -0.25 11.05
CA MET A 129 -11.96 -1.27 9.99
C MET A 129 -12.94 -2.37 10.35
N PRO A 130 -13.93 -2.68 9.51
CA PRO A 130 -14.89 -3.73 9.80
C PRO A 130 -14.18 -5.06 10.04
N ARG A 131 -14.74 -5.87 10.93
CA ARG A 131 -14.30 -7.24 11.14
C ARG A 131 -14.94 -8.09 10.06
N GLY A 132 -14.13 -8.69 9.17
CA GLY A 132 -14.64 -9.69 8.24
C GLY A 132 -15.25 -10.85 9.02
N ALA A 133 -16.34 -11.40 8.54
CA ALA A 133 -16.90 -12.62 9.15
C ALA A 133 -15.82 -13.70 9.24
N PRO A 134 -15.67 -14.38 10.39
CA PRO A 134 -14.73 -15.48 10.51
C PRO A 134 -15.17 -16.59 9.55
N GLY A 135 -14.26 -17.05 8.69
CA GLY A 135 -14.34 -18.40 8.16
C GLY A 135 -15.32 -18.67 7.02
N ALA A 136 -15.14 -18.03 5.87
CA ALA A 136 -15.31 -18.82 4.66
C ALA A 136 -14.11 -19.78 4.60
N THR A 137 -14.37 -21.09 4.54
CA THR A 137 -13.33 -22.09 4.23
C THR A 137 -12.51 -21.59 3.05
N PRO A 138 -11.15 -21.64 3.10
CA PRO A 138 -10.35 -21.18 2.00
C PRO A 138 -10.75 -21.92 0.72
N VAL A 139 -11.47 -21.26 -0.17
CA VAL A 139 -11.78 -21.83 -1.47
C VAL A 139 -10.46 -21.84 -2.26
N PRO A 140 -10.05 -23.01 -2.80
CA PRO A 140 -8.86 -23.09 -3.61
C PRO A 140 -8.94 -22.08 -4.76
N ALA A 141 -7.97 -21.17 -4.83
CA ALA A 141 -7.95 -20.18 -5.90
C ALA A 141 -7.76 -20.88 -7.25
N PRO A 142 -8.52 -20.50 -8.29
CA PRO A 142 -8.36 -21.05 -9.64
C PRO A 142 -6.91 -20.90 -10.13
N ARG A 143 -6.45 -21.80 -10.99
CA ARG A 143 -5.08 -21.72 -11.54
C ARG A 143 -4.80 -20.45 -12.32
N TRP A 144 -5.81 -19.84 -12.91
CA TRP A 144 -5.70 -18.59 -13.67
C TRP A 144 -5.60 -17.33 -12.80
N ASP A 145 -5.93 -17.40 -11.50
CA ASP A 145 -5.97 -16.23 -10.59
C ASP A 145 -4.59 -15.54 -10.50
N LEU A 146 -3.52 -16.30 -10.27
CA LEU A 146 -2.18 -15.72 -10.14
C LEU A 146 -1.69 -15.05 -11.45
N PRO A 147 -1.70 -15.74 -12.61
CA PRO A 147 -1.30 -15.08 -13.85
C PRO A 147 -2.19 -13.90 -14.23
N ALA A 148 -3.51 -13.96 -13.95
CA ALA A 148 -4.41 -12.85 -14.24
C ALA A 148 -4.06 -11.59 -13.42
N ARG A 149 -3.73 -11.72 -12.14
CA ARG A 149 -3.26 -10.61 -11.29
C ARG A 149 -1.95 -10.02 -11.81
N MET A 150 -1.01 -10.89 -12.19
CA MET A 150 0.30 -10.46 -12.72
C MET A 150 0.14 -9.69 -14.03
N VAL A 151 -0.61 -10.23 -14.97
CA VAL A 151 -0.90 -9.58 -16.26
C VAL A 151 -1.63 -8.26 -16.06
N LEU A 152 -2.71 -8.25 -15.26
CA LEU A 152 -3.47 -7.04 -15.00
C LEU A 152 -2.62 -5.94 -14.35
N ALA A 153 -1.84 -6.28 -13.31
CA ALA A 153 -0.98 -5.31 -12.64
C ALA A 153 0.06 -4.73 -13.59
N THR A 154 0.72 -5.59 -14.37
CA THR A 154 1.72 -5.16 -15.35
C THR A 154 1.09 -4.28 -16.44
N THR A 155 -0.04 -4.69 -17.00
CA THR A 155 -0.76 -3.92 -18.03
C THR A 155 -1.14 -2.54 -17.51
N VAL A 156 -1.73 -2.45 -16.30
CA VAL A 156 -2.13 -1.15 -15.72
C VAL A 156 -0.92 -0.27 -15.46
N VAL A 157 0.19 -0.80 -14.92
CA VAL A 157 1.44 -0.03 -14.71
C VAL A 157 1.99 0.50 -16.02
N LEU A 158 2.01 -0.32 -17.08
CA LEU A 158 2.49 0.11 -18.40
C LEU A 158 1.59 1.18 -19.02
N VAL A 159 0.27 0.98 -18.97
CA VAL A 159 -0.71 1.96 -19.48
C VAL A 159 -0.61 3.28 -18.73
N LEU A 160 -0.58 3.26 -17.40
CA LEU A 160 -0.43 4.48 -16.60
C LEU A 160 0.88 5.19 -16.91
N THR A 161 1.98 4.45 -17.07
CA THR A 161 3.27 5.03 -17.45
C THR A 161 3.24 5.66 -18.83
N ALA A 162 2.60 5.02 -19.81
CA ALA A 162 2.49 5.54 -21.16
C ALA A 162 1.57 6.78 -21.25
N LEU A 163 0.56 6.84 -20.41
CA LEU A 163 -0.37 7.97 -20.35
C LEU A 163 0.13 9.16 -19.52
N ALA A 164 1.07 8.92 -18.58
CA ALA A 164 1.56 9.95 -17.66
C ALA A 164 1.98 11.26 -18.32
N PRO A 165 2.73 11.27 -19.46
CA PRO A 165 3.11 12.50 -20.14
C PRO A 165 1.92 13.29 -20.69
N ARG A 166 0.82 12.60 -21.03
CA ARG A 166 -0.40 13.22 -21.58
C ARG A 166 -1.33 13.78 -20.52
N LEU A 167 -1.28 13.21 -19.30
CA LEU A 167 -2.15 13.58 -18.19
C LEU A 167 -1.67 14.82 -17.44
N GLY A 168 -0.41 15.22 -17.62
CA GLY A 168 0.22 16.33 -16.90
C GLY A 168 0.62 15.96 -15.47
N ALA A 169 1.42 16.80 -14.84
CA ALA A 169 2.09 16.54 -13.57
C ALA A 169 1.11 16.21 -12.41
N ARG A 170 -0.01 16.93 -12.34
CA ARG A 170 -0.99 16.78 -11.26
C ARG A 170 -1.65 15.39 -11.26
N TRP A 171 -2.13 14.94 -12.41
CA TRP A 171 -2.77 13.63 -12.54
C TRP A 171 -1.77 12.49 -12.48
N SER A 172 -0.58 12.66 -13.05
CA SER A 172 0.50 11.67 -12.96
C SER A 172 0.94 11.46 -11.51
N GLY A 173 1.04 12.52 -10.70
CA GLY A 173 1.35 12.42 -9.28
C GLY A 173 0.28 11.65 -8.49
N LEU A 174 -1.00 11.94 -8.73
CA LEU A 174 -2.11 11.21 -8.12
C LEU A 174 -2.10 9.71 -8.49
N LEU A 175 -1.84 9.40 -9.74
CA LEU A 175 -1.79 8.01 -10.21
C LEU A 175 -0.57 7.27 -9.70
N ALA A 176 0.57 7.94 -9.52
CA ALA A 176 1.79 7.33 -9.00
C ALA A 176 1.67 6.87 -7.54
N THR A 177 0.84 7.55 -6.74
CA THR A 177 0.59 7.19 -5.33
C THR A 177 -0.66 6.33 -5.14
N TYR A 178 -1.41 6.02 -6.22
CA TYR A 178 -2.59 5.16 -6.13
C TYR A 178 -2.20 3.73 -5.70
N PRO A 179 -2.93 3.10 -4.75
CA PRO A 179 -2.59 1.80 -4.20
C PRO A 179 -2.93 0.65 -5.16
N LEU A 180 -2.33 0.64 -6.35
CA LEU A 180 -2.66 -0.27 -7.43
C LEU A 180 -2.55 -1.75 -7.03
N PHE A 181 -1.44 -2.13 -6.40
CA PHE A 181 -1.22 -3.52 -5.98
C PHE A 181 -2.23 -3.95 -4.91
N ALA A 182 -2.51 -3.06 -3.94
CA ALA A 182 -3.52 -3.31 -2.92
C ALA A 182 -4.92 -3.40 -3.52
N ALA A 183 -5.26 -2.52 -4.47
CA ALA A 183 -6.55 -2.52 -5.16
C ALA A 183 -6.78 -3.83 -5.93
N ILE A 184 -5.80 -4.28 -6.72
CA ILE A 184 -5.87 -5.55 -7.46
C ILE A 184 -5.98 -6.74 -6.49
N LEU A 185 -5.08 -6.81 -5.50
CA LEU A 185 -5.08 -7.92 -4.53
C LEU A 185 -6.42 -7.99 -3.79
N THR A 186 -6.94 -6.84 -3.36
CA THR A 186 -8.22 -6.75 -2.63
C THR A 186 -9.41 -7.11 -3.52
N ALA A 187 -9.47 -6.58 -4.75
CA ALA A 187 -10.58 -6.85 -5.68
C ALA A 187 -10.67 -8.34 -6.05
N PHE A 188 -9.55 -8.97 -6.35
CA PHE A 188 -9.51 -10.40 -6.64
C PHE A 188 -9.87 -11.24 -5.41
N SER A 189 -9.36 -10.89 -4.23
CA SER A 189 -9.71 -11.58 -2.98
C SER A 189 -11.19 -11.42 -2.66
N HIS A 190 -11.78 -10.23 -2.90
CA HIS A 190 -13.21 -10.00 -2.73
C HIS A 190 -14.04 -10.85 -3.70
N ARG A 191 -13.66 -10.87 -4.98
CA ARG A 191 -14.36 -11.63 -6.02
C ARG A 191 -14.35 -13.13 -5.77
N LEU A 192 -13.21 -13.68 -5.34
CA LEU A 192 -12.99 -15.12 -5.24
C LEU A 192 -13.30 -15.70 -3.86
N GLN A 193 -13.12 -14.91 -2.80
CA GLN A 193 -13.20 -15.39 -1.43
C GLN A 193 -14.15 -14.55 -0.55
N GLY A 194 -14.75 -13.49 -1.12
CA GLY A 194 -15.71 -12.63 -0.46
C GLY A 194 -15.13 -11.46 0.34
N ALA A 195 -16.03 -10.71 0.96
CA ALA A 195 -15.71 -9.47 1.68
C ALA A 195 -14.71 -9.67 2.82
N GLY A 196 -14.79 -10.77 3.56
CA GLY A 196 -13.88 -11.06 4.67
C GLY A 196 -12.42 -11.16 4.24
N ALA A 197 -12.15 -11.78 3.08
CA ALA A 197 -10.82 -11.88 2.51
C ALA A 197 -10.28 -10.51 2.07
N ALA A 198 -11.12 -9.71 1.43
CA ALA A 198 -10.78 -8.34 1.04
C ALA A 198 -10.42 -7.47 2.25
N ILE A 199 -11.25 -7.51 3.31
CA ILE A 199 -11.00 -6.81 4.57
C ILE A 199 -9.69 -7.29 5.21
N GLY A 200 -9.39 -8.59 5.13
CA GLY A 200 -8.12 -9.15 5.57
C GLY A 200 -6.92 -8.53 4.85
N VAL A 201 -6.97 -8.43 3.51
CA VAL A 201 -5.92 -7.77 2.71
C VAL A 201 -5.73 -6.32 3.16
N LEU A 202 -6.83 -5.56 3.27
CA LEU A 202 -6.77 -4.14 3.64
C LEU A 202 -6.24 -3.92 5.06
N ARG A 203 -6.61 -4.77 6.02
CA ARG A 203 -6.03 -4.72 7.37
C ARG A 203 -4.52 -4.98 7.34
N GLY A 204 -4.09 -5.96 6.55
CA GLY A 204 -2.67 -6.21 6.34
C GLY A 204 -1.95 -4.99 5.75
N LEU A 205 -2.51 -4.38 4.71
CA LEU A 205 -2.00 -3.16 4.12
C LEU A 205 -1.82 -2.05 5.16
N LEU A 206 -2.85 -1.78 5.96
CA LEU A 206 -2.79 -0.77 7.02
C LEU A 206 -1.65 -1.04 8.02
N PHE A 207 -1.39 -2.30 8.37
CA PHE A 207 -0.24 -2.66 9.20
C PHE A 207 1.10 -2.47 8.47
N GLY A 208 1.16 -2.75 7.17
CA GLY A 208 2.36 -2.53 6.36
C GLY A 208 2.69 -1.04 6.19
N LEU A 209 1.69 -0.19 6.10
CA LEU A 209 1.85 1.26 5.94
C LEU A 209 2.55 1.96 7.11
N PHE A 210 2.62 1.37 8.32
CA PHE A 210 3.47 1.90 9.39
C PHE A 210 4.94 1.85 9.00
N SER A 211 5.38 0.76 8.39
CA SER A 211 6.74 0.61 7.87
C SER A 211 7.02 1.60 6.74
N PHE A 212 6.08 1.73 5.81
CA PHE A 212 6.14 2.68 4.71
C PHE A 212 6.28 4.13 5.20
N ALA A 213 5.45 4.53 6.17
CA ALA A 213 5.48 5.87 6.73
C ALA A 213 6.82 6.18 7.43
N GLY A 214 7.33 5.23 8.23
CA GLY A 214 8.65 5.35 8.87
C GLY A 214 9.78 5.46 7.86
N PHE A 215 9.77 4.63 6.81
CA PHE A 215 10.73 4.70 5.72
C PHE A 215 10.73 6.08 5.03
N CYS A 216 9.55 6.57 4.65
CA CYS A 216 9.39 7.85 4.00
C CYS A 216 9.82 9.02 4.90
N LEU A 217 9.50 9.00 6.20
CA LEU A 217 9.93 10.04 7.14
C LEU A 217 11.46 10.13 7.20
N VAL A 218 12.13 8.97 7.36
CA VAL A 218 13.59 8.92 7.47
C VAL A 218 14.25 9.40 6.19
N LEU A 219 13.74 9.04 5.02
CA LEU A 219 14.26 9.55 3.75
C LEU A 219 14.01 11.06 3.60
N ALA A 220 12.80 11.53 3.92
CA ALA A 220 12.46 12.95 3.78
C ALA A 220 13.35 13.86 4.63
N LEU A 221 13.74 13.41 5.83
CA LEU A 221 14.58 14.19 6.75
C LEU A 221 16.07 13.88 6.61
N GLY A 222 16.41 12.66 6.17
CA GLY A 222 17.78 12.15 6.21
C GLY A 222 18.55 12.32 4.89
N LEU A 223 17.90 12.42 3.73
CA LEU A 223 18.59 12.44 2.43
C LEU A 223 19.64 13.56 2.36
N VAL A 224 19.28 14.80 2.73
CA VAL A 224 20.19 15.93 2.66
C VAL A 224 21.32 15.86 3.70
N PRO A 225 21.07 15.59 5.01
CA PRO A 225 22.14 15.60 6.01
C PRO A 225 23.01 14.34 6.05
N LEU A 226 22.48 13.15 5.64
CA LEU A 226 23.19 11.87 5.72
C LEU A 226 23.69 11.34 4.39
N GLY A 227 23.32 12.02 3.30
CA GLY A 227 23.55 11.52 1.94
C GLY A 227 22.70 10.28 1.60
N ILE A 228 22.74 9.87 0.33
CA ILE A 228 21.91 8.78 -0.18
C ILE A 228 22.13 7.47 0.62
N ALA A 229 23.40 7.05 0.76
CA ALA A 229 23.71 5.78 1.40
C ALA A 229 23.28 5.72 2.88
N GLY A 230 23.57 6.78 3.66
CA GLY A 230 23.21 6.87 5.08
C GLY A 230 21.69 6.93 5.28
N ALA A 231 21.00 7.76 4.50
CA ALA A 231 19.55 7.89 4.58
C ALA A 231 18.81 6.60 4.23
N PHE A 232 19.22 5.90 3.16
CA PHE A 232 18.60 4.64 2.78
C PHE A 232 18.89 3.51 3.78
N ALA A 233 20.12 3.43 4.31
CA ALA A 233 20.43 2.44 5.35
C ALA A 233 19.56 2.64 6.61
N ALA A 234 19.43 3.89 7.07
CA ALA A 234 18.58 4.23 8.21
C ALA A 234 17.08 3.97 7.92
N ALA A 235 16.60 4.35 6.73
CA ALA A 235 15.21 4.16 6.34
C ALA A 235 14.84 2.66 6.24
N ILE A 236 15.72 1.83 5.68
CA ILE A 236 15.53 0.38 5.60
C ILE A 236 15.50 -0.22 7.01
N ALA A 237 16.43 0.18 7.91
CA ALA A 237 16.44 -0.29 9.28
C ALA A 237 15.13 0.03 10.03
N VAL A 238 14.65 1.28 9.93
CA VAL A 238 13.36 1.70 10.51
C VAL A 238 12.19 0.93 9.89
N ALA A 239 12.19 0.75 8.57
CA ALA A 239 11.16 -0.01 7.89
C ALA A 239 11.10 -1.47 8.37
N LEU A 240 12.24 -2.14 8.48
CA LEU A 240 12.31 -3.53 8.96
C LEU A 240 11.87 -3.67 10.42
N LEU A 241 12.27 -2.74 11.30
CA LEU A 241 11.83 -2.72 12.69
C LEU A 241 10.31 -2.52 12.80
N ALA A 242 9.78 -1.51 12.11
CA ALA A 242 8.33 -1.25 12.08
C ALA A 242 7.55 -2.44 11.50
N GLN A 243 8.11 -3.07 10.47
CA GLN A 243 7.52 -4.24 9.83
C GLN A 243 7.50 -5.46 10.77
N GLY A 244 8.58 -5.69 11.51
CA GLY A 244 8.64 -6.75 12.53
C GLY A 244 7.60 -6.56 13.64
N ILE A 245 7.48 -5.33 14.17
CA ILE A 245 6.49 -4.97 15.18
C ILE A 245 5.07 -5.13 14.63
N SER A 246 4.80 -4.65 13.42
CA SER A 246 3.48 -4.74 12.80
C SER A 246 3.07 -6.19 12.52
N LEU A 247 4.02 -7.05 12.11
CA LEU A 247 3.77 -8.47 11.91
C LEU A 247 3.44 -9.19 13.22
N TRP A 248 4.18 -8.88 14.28
CA TRP A 248 3.91 -9.41 15.61
C TRP A 248 2.49 -9.03 16.08
N ARG A 249 2.10 -7.77 15.94
CA ARG A 249 0.74 -7.29 16.24
C ARG A 249 -0.33 -7.93 15.37
N LEU A 250 -0.06 -8.13 14.08
CA LEU A 250 -0.99 -8.78 13.15
C LEU A 250 -1.28 -10.25 13.51
N ARG A 251 -0.28 -10.94 14.07
CA ARG A 251 -0.38 -12.35 14.48
C ARG A 251 -0.93 -12.56 15.88
N THR A 252 -0.89 -11.53 16.75
CA THR A 252 -1.37 -11.63 18.12
C THR A 252 -2.88 -11.40 18.16
N PRO A 253 -3.70 -12.37 18.62
CA PRO A 253 -5.15 -12.19 18.75
C PRO A 253 -5.44 -11.08 19.78
N LEU A 254 -6.28 -10.12 19.44
CA LEU A 254 -6.65 -9.00 20.32
C LEU A 254 -7.60 -9.41 21.48
N THR A 255 -7.99 -10.68 21.59
CA THR A 255 -8.82 -11.22 22.68
C THR A 255 -8.43 -12.66 22.97
N PRO A 256 -8.18 -13.02 24.24
CA PRO A 256 -8.10 -14.43 24.61
C PRO A 256 -9.46 -15.09 24.33
N PRO A 257 -9.48 -16.38 23.95
CA PRO A 257 -10.72 -17.11 23.78
C PRO A 257 -11.49 -17.06 25.11
N ARG A 258 -12.73 -16.53 25.10
CA ARG A 258 -13.62 -16.67 26.25
C ARG A 258 -13.78 -18.16 26.48
N ARG A 259 -13.21 -18.67 27.58
CA ARG A 259 -13.54 -19.98 28.10
C ARG A 259 -15.01 -19.88 28.51
N HIS A 260 -15.89 -20.50 27.73
CA HIS A 260 -17.24 -20.76 28.21
C HIS A 260 -17.12 -21.83 29.32
N PRO A 261 -17.75 -21.61 30.49
CA PRO A 261 -17.83 -22.60 31.56
C PRO A 261 -18.62 -23.83 31.12
#